data_25a7b500b9e513725034417d913432e4
#
_entry.id   25a7b500b9e513725034417d913432e4
#
_cell.length_a   1.000
_cell.length_b   1.000
_cell.length_c   1.000
_cell.angle_alpha   90.00
_cell.angle_beta   90.00
_cell.angle_gamma   90.00
#
_symmetry.space_group_name_H-M   'P 1'
#
loop_
_entity.id
_entity.type
_entity.pdbx_description
1 polymer ?
#
loop_
_entity_poly.entity_id
_entity_poly.type
_entity_poly.pdbx_seq_one_letter_code
_entity_poly.pdbx_strand_id
1 'polypeptide(L)'
;MVAISIMQIDGSGRSMAEHGFEHLGIVKRNKRGCYLELTIKEMHEISRINGRKMTGHLTGLKYLQGDVYKIAGIKNGKVRIPISAFRFQKFDHGMLQGNLMITVSCSVGEAHMPESTARLIFKL
;
A
#
# COMPACT_ATOMS: atom_id res chain seq x y z
N MET A 1 1.59 16.42 0.70
CA MET A 1 1.70 15.10 1.37
C MET A 1 0.36 14.70 1.95
N VAL A 2 0.06 13.41 1.88
CA VAL A 2 -1.17 12.87 2.45
C VAL A 2 -0.83 11.71 3.37
N ALA A 3 -1.61 11.56 4.45
CA ALA A 3 -1.46 10.42 5.34
C ALA A 3 -2.05 9.17 4.69
N ILE A 4 -1.32 8.05 4.77
CA ILE A 4 -1.79 6.77 4.24
C ILE A 4 -1.96 5.76 5.35
N SER A 5 -2.89 4.82 5.16
CA SER A 5 -3.10 3.69 6.04
C SER A 5 -3.40 2.46 5.19
N ILE A 6 -2.96 1.31 5.63
CA ILE A 6 -3.27 0.04 4.98
C ILE A 6 -3.99 -0.82 6.00
N MET A 7 -5.27 -1.09 5.71
CA MET A 7 -6.18 -1.77 6.61
C MET A 7 -6.48 -3.18 6.11
N GLN A 8 -6.82 -4.07 7.02
CA GLN A 8 -7.37 -5.37 6.66
C GLN A 8 -8.73 -5.18 5.99
N ILE A 9 -9.07 -6.10 5.07
CA ILE A 9 -10.30 -6.00 4.28
C ILE A 9 -11.54 -6.01 5.17
N ASP A 10 -11.52 -6.78 6.24
CA ASP A 10 -12.64 -6.89 7.17
C ASP A 10 -12.82 -5.68 8.09
N GLY A 11 -11.89 -4.71 8.02
CA GLY A 11 -11.93 -3.52 8.87
C GLY A 11 -11.47 -3.74 10.30
N SER A 12 -10.95 -4.93 10.64
CA SER A 12 -10.59 -5.28 12.02
C SER A 12 -9.34 -4.55 12.54
N GLY A 13 -8.58 -3.90 11.67
CA GLY A 13 -7.38 -3.19 12.07
C GLY A 13 -6.42 -2.98 10.90
N ARG A 14 -5.20 -2.57 11.24
CA ARG A 14 -4.17 -2.31 10.24
C ARG A 14 -3.59 -3.60 9.69
N SER A 15 -3.33 -3.60 8.39
CA SER A 15 -2.67 -4.72 7.72
C SER A 15 -1.17 -4.72 8.03
N MET A 16 -0.57 -5.90 8.11
CA MET A 16 0.87 -6.05 8.20
C MET A 16 1.61 -5.39 7.04
N ALA A 17 0.97 -5.30 5.88
CA ALA A 17 1.55 -4.64 4.71
C ALA A 17 1.88 -3.16 4.94
N GLU A 18 1.22 -2.51 5.91
CA GLU A 18 1.51 -1.11 6.24
C GLU A 18 2.97 -0.90 6.67
N HIS A 19 3.58 -1.91 7.27
CA HIS A 19 4.98 -1.86 7.70
C HIS A 19 5.97 -1.76 6.52
N GLY A 20 5.52 -2.09 5.33
CA GLY A 20 6.33 -1.99 4.13
C GLY A 20 6.28 -0.63 3.42
N PHE A 21 5.57 0.34 3.96
CA PHE A 21 5.40 1.66 3.37
C PHE A 21 5.67 2.77 4.38
N GLU A 22 6.16 3.90 3.88
CA GLU A 22 6.18 5.12 4.68
C GLU A 22 4.74 5.59 4.93
N HIS A 23 4.50 6.24 6.08
CA HIS A 23 3.16 6.67 6.48
C HIS A 23 2.61 7.84 5.68
N LEU A 24 3.45 8.52 4.91
CA LEU A 24 3.05 9.65 4.09
C LEU A 24 3.28 9.33 2.62
N GLY A 25 2.27 9.60 1.82
CA GLY A 25 2.37 9.55 0.37
C GLY A 25 2.37 10.96 -0.22
N ILE A 26 2.69 11.06 -1.49
CA ILE A 26 2.70 12.33 -2.21
C ILE A 26 1.78 12.21 -3.41
N VAL A 27 0.82 13.14 -3.51
CA VAL A 27 -0.01 13.26 -4.70
C VAL A 27 0.74 14.14 -5.69
N LYS A 28 1.02 13.59 -6.88
CA LYS A 28 1.73 14.27 -7.95
C LYS A 28 0.87 14.31 -9.21
N ARG A 29 1.17 15.26 -10.07
CA ARG A 29 0.52 15.40 -11.37
C ARG A 29 1.54 15.35 -12.49
N ASN A 30 1.22 14.63 -13.55
CA ASN A 30 2.01 14.61 -14.77
C ASN A 30 1.10 14.77 -16.00
N LYS A 31 1.65 14.61 -17.20
CA LYS A 31 0.87 14.74 -18.46
C LYS A 31 -0.25 13.71 -18.59
N ARG A 32 -0.16 12.58 -17.87
CA ARG A 32 -1.15 11.50 -17.90
C ARG A 32 -2.23 11.64 -16.83
N GLY A 33 -2.09 12.59 -15.91
CA GLY A 33 -3.04 12.82 -14.81
C GLY A 33 -2.38 12.81 -13.44
N CYS A 34 -3.20 12.62 -12.41
CA CYS A 34 -2.72 12.60 -11.03
C CYS A 34 -2.45 11.18 -10.57
N TYR A 35 -1.43 11.01 -9.73
CA TYR A 35 -1.10 9.74 -9.13
C TYR A 35 -0.63 9.92 -7.70
N LEU A 36 -0.83 8.88 -6.89
CA LEU A 36 -0.30 8.80 -5.53
C LEU A 36 1.03 8.04 -5.58
N GLU A 37 2.08 8.66 -5.04
CA GLU A 37 3.39 8.03 -4.93
C GLU A 37 3.63 7.58 -3.50
N LEU A 38 3.91 6.29 -3.33
CA LEU A 38 4.21 5.68 -2.04
C LEU A 38 5.68 5.28 -2.01
N THR A 39 6.32 5.47 -0.87
CA THR A 39 7.70 5.05 -0.66
C THR A 39 7.70 3.72 0.11
N ILE A 40 8.42 2.74 -0.43
CA ILE A 40 8.57 1.43 0.18
C ILE A 40 9.74 1.47 1.16
N LYS A 41 9.56 0.81 2.30
CA LYS A 41 10.62 0.65 3.30
C LYS A 41 10.77 -0.83 3.67
N GLU A 42 11.93 -1.16 4.22
CA GLU A 42 12.16 -2.50 4.75
C GLU A 42 11.30 -2.76 5.98
N MET A 43 10.81 -3.99 6.08
CA MET A 43 10.08 -4.45 7.26
C MET A 43 11.04 -5.20 8.17
N HIS A 44 11.00 -4.88 9.46
CA HIS A 44 11.79 -5.56 10.48
C HIS A 44 10.85 -6.28 11.43
N GLU A 45 10.93 -7.61 11.43
CA GLU A 45 10.11 -8.43 12.30
C GLU A 45 10.98 -9.42 13.08
N ILE A 46 10.48 -9.81 14.24
CA ILE A 46 11.12 -10.83 15.06
C ILE A 46 10.35 -12.12 14.87
N SER A 47 11.04 -13.19 14.45
CA SER A 47 10.44 -14.50 14.32
C SER A 47 10.04 -15.02 15.71
N ARG A 48 8.78 -15.46 15.84
CA ARG A 48 8.28 -16.06 17.08
C ARG A 48 8.86 -17.45 17.35
N ILE A 49 9.40 -18.09 16.30
CA ILE A 49 9.89 -19.46 16.39
C ILE A 49 11.31 -19.51 16.96
N ASN A 50 12.19 -18.61 16.50
CA ASN A 50 13.60 -18.64 16.86
C ASN A 50 14.14 -17.32 17.44
N GLY A 51 13.30 -16.29 17.58
CA GLY A 51 13.69 -15.00 18.10
C GLY A 51 14.61 -14.18 17.21
N ARG A 52 14.89 -14.64 15.99
CA ARG A 52 15.77 -13.92 15.07
C ARG A 52 15.04 -12.76 14.42
N LYS A 53 15.76 -11.65 14.26
CA LYS A 53 15.26 -10.53 13.47
C LYS A 53 15.28 -10.92 11.99
N MET A 54 14.16 -10.73 11.32
CA MET A 54 14.03 -10.99 9.91
C MET A 54 13.75 -9.67 9.18
N THR A 55 14.41 -9.46 8.04
CA THR A 55 14.18 -8.31 7.20
C THR A 55 13.32 -8.72 6.03
N GLY A 56 12.18 -8.05 5.87
CA GLY A 56 11.29 -8.26 4.75
C GLY A 56 11.22 -7.02 3.86
N HIS A 57 10.79 -7.22 2.63
CA HIS A 57 10.52 -6.12 1.71
C HIS A 57 9.41 -6.49 0.74
N LEU A 58 8.75 -5.47 0.23
CA LEU A 58 7.71 -5.65 -0.76
C LEU A 58 8.33 -5.97 -2.11
N THR A 59 7.84 -7.03 -2.76
CA THR A 59 8.30 -7.45 -4.08
C THR A 59 7.31 -7.10 -5.18
N GLY A 60 6.06 -6.82 -4.85
CA GLY A 60 5.07 -6.44 -5.84
C GLY A 60 3.83 -5.83 -5.22
N LEU A 61 3.12 -5.05 -6.01
CA LEU A 61 1.85 -4.47 -5.64
C LEU A 61 0.93 -4.47 -6.86
N LYS A 62 -0.30 -4.91 -6.65
CA LYS A 62 -1.37 -4.82 -7.63
C LYS A 62 -2.52 -4.03 -7.02
N TYR A 63 -3.25 -3.30 -7.86
CA TYR A 63 -4.44 -2.57 -7.42
C TYR A 63 -5.63 -2.93 -8.29
N LEU A 64 -6.80 -2.97 -7.68
CA LEU A 64 -8.05 -3.32 -8.37
C LEU A 64 -8.63 -2.07 -9.02
N GLN A 65 -8.75 -2.11 -10.35
CA GLN A 65 -9.43 -1.06 -11.11
C GLN A 65 -10.55 -1.70 -11.93
N GLY A 66 -11.78 -1.39 -11.57
CA GLY A 66 -12.92 -2.13 -12.10
C GLY A 66 -12.89 -3.57 -11.62
N ASP A 67 -12.89 -4.52 -12.54
CA ASP A 67 -12.85 -5.95 -12.23
C ASP A 67 -11.47 -6.57 -12.45
N VAL A 68 -10.44 -5.75 -12.72
CA VAL A 68 -9.11 -6.23 -13.10
C VAL A 68 -8.06 -5.70 -12.14
N TYR A 69 -7.17 -6.59 -11.68
CA TYR A 69 -5.98 -6.17 -10.95
C TYR A 69 -4.90 -5.74 -11.93
N LYS A 70 -4.37 -4.55 -11.69
CA LYS A 70 -3.27 -3.98 -12.47
C LYS A 70 -2.01 -3.94 -11.63
N ILE A 71 -0.87 -4.21 -12.26
CA ILE A 71 0.42 -4.18 -11.58
C ILE A 71 0.87 -2.72 -11.43
N ALA A 72 1.17 -2.30 -10.21
CA ALA A 72 1.87 -1.07 -9.94
C ALA A 72 3.36 -1.39 -9.83
N GLY A 73 4.15 -0.97 -10.79
CA GLY A 73 5.57 -1.27 -10.81
C GLY A 73 6.32 -0.59 -9.68
N ILE A 74 7.24 -1.33 -9.07
CA ILE A 74 8.14 -0.78 -8.06
C ILE A 74 9.39 -0.28 -8.78
N LYS A 75 9.68 1.01 -8.65
CA LYS A 75 10.84 1.62 -9.30
C LYS A 75 11.54 2.56 -8.32
N ASN A 76 12.82 2.32 -8.07
CA ASN A 76 13.62 3.13 -7.13
C ASN A 76 12.99 3.25 -5.74
N GLY A 77 12.41 2.16 -5.24
CA GLY A 77 11.77 2.12 -3.93
C GLY A 77 10.45 2.87 -3.86
N LYS A 78 9.85 3.17 -5.00
CA LYS A 78 8.60 3.92 -5.06
C LYS A 78 7.56 3.23 -5.93
N VAL A 79 6.30 3.39 -5.55
CA VAL A 79 5.14 2.87 -6.27
C VAL A 79 4.23 4.02 -6.62
N ARG A 80 3.74 4.06 -7.85
CA ARG A 80 2.81 5.07 -8.34
C ARG A 80 1.48 4.45 -8.68
N ILE A 81 0.40 5.01 -8.13
CA ILE A 81 -0.95 4.50 -8.35
C ILE A 81 -1.82 5.65 -8.88
N PRO A 82 -2.50 5.48 -10.02
CA PRO A 82 -3.37 6.53 -10.54
C PRO A 82 -4.46 6.90 -9.55
N ILE A 83 -4.70 8.19 -9.36
CA ILE A 83 -5.77 8.65 -8.47
C ILE A 83 -7.15 8.17 -8.97
N SER A 84 -7.31 8.01 -10.28
CA SER A 84 -8.55 7.51 -10.87
C SER A 84 -8.92 6.09 -10.46
N ALA A 85 -7.97 5.30 -9.92
CA ALA A 85 -8.25 3.96 -9.41
C ALA A 85 -8.93 3.98 -8.04
N PHE A 86 -8.82 5.07 -7.30
CA PHE A 86 -9.39 5.19 -5.96
C PHE A 86 -10.87 5.52 -6.00
N ARG A 87 -11.60 4.98 -5.02
CA ARG A 87 -12.97 5.41 -4.74
C ARG A 87 -12.93 6.44 -3.61
N PHE A 88 -13.61 7.56 -3.82
CA PHE A 88 -13.58 8.65 -2.86
C PHE A 88 -14.87 8.70 -2.05
N GLN A 89 -14.71 8.95 -0.76
CA GLN A 89 -15.81 9.17 0.16
C GLN A 89 -15.58 10.51 0.85
N LYS A 90 -16.63 11.34 0.86
CA LYS A 90 -16.61 12.63 1.53
C LYS A 90 -17.16 12.46 2.94
N PHE A 91 -16.41 12.92 3.92
CA PHE A 91 -16.84 12.95 5.31
C PHE A 91 -17.26 14.36 5.71
N ASP A 92 -17.89 14.48 6.87
CA ASP A 92 -18.21 15.78 7.46
C ASP A 92 -16.95 16.62 7.59
N HIS A 93 -17.09 17.94 7.57
CA HIS A 93 -15.99 18.92 7.58
C HIS A 93 -15.14 18.96 6.31
N GLY A 94 -15.64 18.42 5.19
CA GLY A 94 -14.97 18.54 3.90
C GLY A 94 -13.79 17.60 3.69
N MET A 95 -13.58 16.65 4.58
CA MET A 95 -12.51 15.65 4.42
C MET A 95 -12.86 14.65 3.34
N LEU A 96 -11.89 14.35 2.47
CA LEU A 96 -11.99 13.30 1.46
C LEU A 96 -11.11 12.13 1.85
N GLN A 97 -11.64 10.93 1.66
CA GLN A 97 -10.90 9.70 1.85
C GLN A 97 -10.92 8.90 0.55
N GLY A 98 -9.73 8.54 0.06
CA GLY A 98 -9.59 7.63 -1.07
C GLY A 98 -9.39 6.22 -0.58
N ASN A 99 -10.07 5.25 -1.21
CA ASN A 99 -10.01 3.83 -0.87
C ASN A 99 -9.66 3.03 -2.11
N LEU A 100 -8.81 2.02 -1.95
CA LEU A 100 -8.40 1.15 -3.04
C LEU A 100 -8.06 -0.24 -2.51
N MET A 101 -8.60 -1.26 -3.17
CA MET A 101 -8.19 -2.64 -2.90
C MET A 101 -6.83 -2.90 -3.53
N ILE A 102 -5.91 -3.40 -2.74
CA ILE A 102 -4.56 -3.75 -3.21
C ILE A 102 -4.22 -5.17 -2.82
N THR A 103 -3.31 -5.76 -3.58
CA THR A 103 -2.71 -7.05 -3.28
C THR A 103 -1.21 -6.84 -3.24
N VAL A 104 -0.57 -7.24 -2.16
CA VAL A 104 0.86 -7.06 -1.96
C VAL A 104 1.56 -8.40 -1.89
N SER A 105 2.75 -8.45 -2.46
CA SER A 105 3.68 -9.57 -2.37
C SER A 105 4.90 -9.13 -1.59
N CYS A 106 5.34 -9.98 -0.67
CA CYS A 106 6.49 -9.70 0.18
C CYS A 106 7.48 -10.86 0.13
N SER A 107 8.74 -10.58 0.40
CA SER A 107 9.71 -11.60 0.74
C SER A 107 10.29 -11.31 2.11
N VAL A 108 10.54 -12.37 2.88
CA VAL A 108 11.19 -12.28 4.21
C VAL A 108 12.35 -13.26 4.17
N GLY A 109 13.58 -12.71 4.22
CA GLY A 109 14.77 -13.51 3.98
C GLY A 109 14.74 -14.13 2.58
N GLU A 110 14.85 -15.45 2.50
CA GLU A 110 14.77 -16.21 1.23
C GLU A 110 13.35 -16.69 0.92
N ALA A 111 12.40 -16.49 1.84
CA ALA A 111 11.04 -16.98 1.68
C ALA A 111 10.16 -15.95 0.99
N HIS A 112 9.40 -16.40 0.01
CA HIS A 112 8.34 -15.61 -0.61
C HIS A 112 7.04 -15.85 0.13
N MET A 113 6.46 -14.77 0.65
CA MET A 113 5.18 -14.85 1.33
C MET A 113 4.04 -14.86 0.30
N PRO A 114 2.93 -15.57 0.59
CA PRO A 114 1.75 -15.50 -0.28
C PRO A 114 1.24 -14.07 -0.44
N GLU A 115 0.62 -13.79 -1.58
CA GLU A 115 -0.02 -12.49 -1.79
C GLU A 115 -1.11 -12.28 -0.74
N SER A 116 -1.15 -11.07 -0.20
CA SER A 116 -2.21 -10.67 0.74
C SER A 116 -2.96 -9.47 0.20
N THR A 117 -4.28 -9.48 0.39
CA THR A 117 -5.16 -8.41 -0.05
C THR A 117 -5.45 -7.47 1.12
N ALA A 118 -5.42 -6.18 0.87
CA ALA A 118 -5.64 -5.16 1.88
C ALA A 118 -6.33 -3.96 1.25
N ARG A 119 -6.70 -3.00 2.09
CA ARG A 119 -7.31 -1.74 1.64
C ARG A 119 -6.35 -0.60 1.90
N LEU A 120 -5.93 0.07 0.84
CA LEU A 120 -5.12 1.27 0.91
C LEU A 120 -6.05 2.49 1.05
N ILE A 121 -5.79 3.30 2.06
CA ILE A 121 -6.59 4.48 2.38
C ILE A 121 -5.67 5.68 2.45
N PHE A 122 -6.05 6.78 1.83
CA PHE A 122 -5.39 8.05 2.06
C PHE A 122 -6.42 9.15 2.32
N LYS A 123 -6.03 10.13 3.12
CA LYS A 123 -6.89 11.24 3.50
C LYS A 123 -6.34 12.55 3.00
N LEU A 124 -7.22 13.32 2.41
CA LEU A 124 -6.93 14.68 1.94
C LEU A 124 -7.45 15.73 2.92
#